data_5b541f9db091ae101c7eedfad6ebc796
#
_entry.id   5b541f9db091ae101c7eedfad6ebc796
#
_cell.length_a   1.000
_cell.length_b   1.000
_cell.length_c   1.000
_cell.angle_alpha   90.00
_cell.angle_beta   90.00
_cell.angle_gamma   90.00
#
_symmetry.space_group_name_H-M   'P 1'
#
loop_
_entity.id
_entity.type
_entity.pdbx_description
1 polymer ?
#
loop_
_entity_poly.entity_id
_entity_poly.type
_entity_poly.pdbx_seq_one_letter_code
_entity_poly.pdbx_strand_id
1 'polypeptide(L)'
;DANIIATAEADGTNNAYDLDKMIPYLSNCDMVVGTRQVQIFTQKGNQNSIMHVWGNYWLAKLIQFKYFSLHHFGIINLTDVGCLFRVIKKESLEKLTDKFIDHKTGDAIGGPAFPLYLTMRSIEKDLRIVEVPLTFNKRLGQSKTRSDEKISGIKYGLIFLKFILRY
;
A
#
# COMPACT_ATOMS: atom_id res chain seq x y z
N ASP A 1 21.75 14.28 -2.50
CA ASP A 1 20.63 14.04 -3.41
C ASP A 1 20.25 12.57 -3.38
N ALA A 2 19.07 12.26 -2.84
CA ALA A 2 18.57 10.88 -2.78
C ALA A 2 17.88 10.54 -4.11
N ASN A 3 18.18 9.36 -4.68
CA ASN A 3 17.54 8.85 -5.91
C ASN A 3 16.40 7.88 -5.61
N ILE A 4 16.31 7.39 -4.39
CA ILE A 4 15.30 6.43 -3.90
C ILE A 4 14.67 7.01 -2.64
N ILE A 5 13.36 6.92 -2.55
CA ILE A 5 12.57 7.36 -1.41
C ILE A 5 11.89 6.14 -0.81
N ALA A 6 12.06 5.96 0.49
CA ALA A 6 11.39 4.92 1.25
C ALA A 6 10.38 5.55 2.22
N THR A 7 9.22 4.91 2.36
CA THR A 7 8.22 5.23 3.37
C THR A 7 7.99 4.02 4.28
N ALA A 8 7.84 4.25 5.57
CA ALA A 8 7.60 3.19 6.55
C ALA A 8 6.75 3.71 7.72
N GLU A 9 6.07 2.81 8.44
CA GLU A 9 5.44 3.11 9.72
C GLU A 9 6.49 3.01 10.84
N ALA A 10 6.57 4.06 11.67
CA ALA A 10 7.52 4.14 12.79
C ALA A 10 6.92 3.55 14.09
N ASP A 11 6.25 2.40 14.01
CA ASP A 11 5.52 1.78 15.12
C ASP A 11 6.03 0.39 15.48
N GLY A 12 7.19 0.02 14.94
CA GLY A 12 7.85 -1.26 15.17
C GLY A 12 7.31 -2.42 14.33
N THR A 13 6.26 -2.22 13.52
CA THR A 13 5.69 -3.29 12.69
C THR A 13 6.58 -3.66 11.50
N ASN A 14 7.33 -2.71 10.98
CA ASN A 14 8.21 -2.90 9.83
C ASN A 14 9.65 -3.17 10.28
N ASN A 15 10.33 -4.03 9.55
CA ASN A 15 11.75 -4.30 9.74
C ASN A 15 12.57 -3.53 8.70
N ALA A 16 13.50 -2.68 9.15
CA ALA A 16 14.34 -1.89 8.25
C ALA A 16 15.19 -2.75 7.30
N TYR A 17 15.58 -3.96 7.71
CA TYR A 17 16.31 -4.90 6.85
C TYR A 17 15.49 -5.40 5.65
N ASP A 18 14.18 -5.21 5.64
CA ASP A 18 13.37 -5.53 4.47
C ASP A 18 13.63 -4.57 3.29
N LEU A 19 14.28 -3.40 3.53
CA LEU A 19 14.78 -2.55 2.45
C LEU A 19 15.80 -3.28 1.57
N ASP A 20 16.64 -4.13 2.15
CA ASP A 20 17.63 -4.91 1.41
C ASP A 20 16.98 -5.89 0.43
N LYS A 21 15.73 -6.32 0.72
CA LYS A 21 14.93 -7.15 -0.19
C LYS A 21 14.24 -6.32 -1.27
N MET A 22 13.84 -5.09 -0.96
CA MET A 22 13.02 -4.25 -1.83
C MET A 22 13.84 -3.48 -2.85
N ILE A 23 14.95 -2.87 -2.42
CA ILE A 23 15.76 -1.98 -3.27
C ILE A 23 16.24 -2.64 -4.57
N PRO A 24 16.70 -3.90 -4.59
CA PRO A 24 17.17 -4.54 -5.82
C PRO A 24 16.12 -4.63 -6.93
N TYR A 25 14.83 -4.73 -6.59
CA TYR A 25 13.76 -4.76 -7.57
C TYR A 25 13.61 -3.46 -8.35
N LEU A 26 14.08 -2.33 -7.81
CA LEU A 26 14.02 -1.04 -8.50
C LEU A 26 14.88 -0.99 -9.78
N SER A 27 15.76 -1.96 -10.00
CA SER A 27 16.43 -2.10 -11.30
C SER A 27 15.45 -2.35 -12.44
N ASN A 28 14.31 -3.02 -12.16
CA ASN A 28 13.33 -3.46 -13.15
C ASN A 28 11.94 -2.84 -12.97
N CYS A 29 11.70 -2.09 -11.90
CA CYS A 29 10.42 -1.43 -11.63
C CYS A 29 10.62 -0.01 -11.12
N ASP A 30 9.52 0.70 -10.95
CA ASP A 30 9.48 2.11 -10.55
C ASP A 30 9.10 2.28 -9.08
N MET A 31 8.31 1.34 -8.56
CA MET A 31 7.91 1.29 -7.16
C MET A 31 7.82 -0.15 -6.66
N VAL A 32 8.33 -0.39 -5.47
CA VAL A 32 8.17 -1.63 -4.72
C VAL A 32 7.24 -1.39 -3.54
N VAL A 33 6.20 -2.19 -3.43
CA VAL A 33 5.22 -2.16 -2.34
C VAL A 33 5.43 -3.37 -1.46
N GLY A 34 5.44 -3.18 -0.16
CA GLY A 34 5.48 -4.30 0.78
C GLY A 34 4.12 -4.97 0.94
N THR A 35 4.10 -6.29 1.13
CA THR A 35 2.90 -7.00 1.59
C THR A 35 3.09 -7.65 2.95
N ARG A 36 2.09 -7.47 3.82
CA ARG A 36 1.99 -8.06 5.16
C ARG A 36 1.10 -9.32 5.16
N GLN A 37 0.71 -9.79 3.98
CA GLN A 37 -0.28 -10.88 3.83
C GLN A 37 0.37 -12.27 3.78
N VAL A 38 1.69 -12.37 3.88
CA VAL A 38 2.41 -13.64 3.85
C VAL A 38 2.59 -14.16 5.26
N GLN A 39 1.87 -15.22 5.59
CA GLN A 39 1.78 -15.76 6.96
C GLN A 39 3.14 -16.10 7.60
N ILE A 40 4.06 -16.68 6.84
CA ILE A 40 5.37 -17.11 7.37
C ILE A 40 6.25 -15.95 7.85
N PHE A 41 6.01 -14.75 7.34
CA PHE A 41 6.73 -13.53 7.72
C PHE A 41 6.00 -12.71 8.77
N THR A 42 4.86 -13.19 9.26
CA THR A 42 3.99 -12.46 10.18
C THR A 42 4.17 -12.98 11.59
N GLN A 43 4.58 -12.12 12.50
CA GLN A 43 4.74 -12.47 13.92
C GLN A 43 3.40 -12.81 14.57
N LYS A 44 3.37 -13.85 15.43
CA LYS A 44 2.17 -14.18 16.21
C LYS A 44 1.77 -13.01 17.12
N GLY A 45 0.46 -12.73 17.20
CA GLY A 45 -0.08 -11.63 18.01
C GLY A 45 0.06 -10.25 17.37
N ASN A 46 0.33 -10.18 16.06
CA ASN A 46 0.23 -8.94 15.28
C ASN A 46 -1.23 -8.50 15.11
N GLN A 47 -1.43 -7.32 14.49
CA GLN A 47 -2.75 -6.70 14.33
C GLN A 47 -3.57 -7.26 13.15
N ASN A 48 -3.04 -8.19 12.34
CA ASN A 48 -3.77 -8.77 11.23
C ASN A 48 -4.86 -9.72 11.73
N SER A 49 -6.08 -9.23 11.80
CA SER A 49 -7.25 -10.07 11.99
C SER A 49 -7.69 -10.71 10.67
N ILE A 50 -8.48 -11.78 10.74
CA ILE A 50 -9.09 -12.40 9.55
C ILE A 50 -9.81 -11.35 8.69
N MET A 51 -10.50 -10.39 9.33
CA MET A 51 -11.21 -9.31 8.64
C MET A 51 -10.24 -8.41 7.85
N HIS A 52 -9.06 -8.06 8.43
CA HIS A 52 -8.06 -7.26 7.72
C HIS A 52 -7.47 -8.01 6.52
N VAL A 53 -7.16 -9.30 6.69
CA VAL A 53 -6.63 -10.14 5.62
C VAL A 53 -7.63 -10.25 4.47
N TRP A 54 -8.87 -10.63 4.76
CA TRP A 54 -9.93 -10.76 3.76
C TRP A 54 -10.32 -9.42 3.15
N GLY A 55 -10.41 -8.36 3.95
CA GLY A 55 -10.71 -7.02 3.46
C GLY A 55 -9.65 -6.52 2.47
N ASN A 56 -8.38 -6.64 2.81
CA ASN A 56 -7.27 -6.30 1.90
C ASN A 56 -7.31 -7.14 0.63
N TYR A 57 -7.55 -8.44 0.73
CA TYR A 57 -7.65 -9.32 -0.42
C TYR A 57 -8.73 -8.85 -1.41
N TRP A 58 -9.95 -8.60 -0.93
CA TRP A 58 -11.05 -8.16 -1.79
C TRP A 58 -10.84 -6.76 -2.37
N LEU A 59 -10.29 -5.83 -1.59
CA LEU A 59 -9.92 -4.50 -2.09
C LEU A 59 -8.84 -4.58 -3.17
N ALA A 60 -7.85 -5.45 -3.00
CA ALA A 60 -6.83 -5.70 -4.02
C ALA A 60 -7.44 -6.27 -5.30
N LYS A 61 -8.37 -7.23 -5.21
CA LYS A 61 -9.11 -7.76 -6.36
C LYS A 61 -9.93 -6.70 -7.08
N LEU A 62 -10.56 -5.79 -6.33
CA LEU A 62 -11.30 -4.69 -6.93
C LEU A 62 -10.40 -3.73 -7.71
N ILE A 63 -9.19 -3.43 -7.20
CA ILE A 63 -8.19 -2.64 -7.93
C ILE A 63 -7.72 -3.37 -9.18
N GLN A 64 -7.43 -4.67 -9.06
CA GLN A 64 -7.03 -5.49 -10.19
C GLN A 64 -8.09 -5.50 -11.30
N PHE A 65 -9.36 -5.59 -10.93
CA PHE A 65 -10.47 -5.53 -11.88
C PHE A 65 -10.62 -4.14 -12.51
N LYS A 66 -10.55 -3.08 -11.69
CA LYS A 66 -10.69 -1.70 -12.15
C LYS A 66 -9.61 -1.28 -13.15
N TYR A 67 -8.37 -1.69 -12.90
CA TYR A 67 -7.21 -1.35 -13.74
C TYR A 67 -6.75 -2.51 -14.63
N PHE A 68 -7.63 -3.46 -14.91
CA PHE A 68 -7.34 -4.53 -15.86
C PHE A 68 -7.06 -3.96 -17.23
N SER A 69 -5.93 -4.33 -17.82
CA SER A 69 -5.52 -3.90 -19.15
C SER A 69 -5.13 -5.10 -20.00
N LEU A 70 -5.77 -5.23 -21.16
CA LEU A 70 -5.40 -6.22 -22.16
C LEU A 70 -4.04 -5.92 -22.81
N HIS A 71 -3.63 -4.63 -22.86
CA HIS A 71 -2.37 -4.22 -23.46
C HIS A 71 -1.14 -4.66 -22.65
N HIS A 72 -1.27 -4.78 -21.34
CA HIS A 72 -0.16 -5.17 -20.48
C HIS A 72 -0.18 -6.66 -20.12
N PHE A 73 -1.07 -7.46 -20.72
CA PHE A 73 -1.25 -8.89 -20.42
C PHE A 73 -1.22 -9.21 -18.92
N GLY A 74 -1.66 -8.27 -18.10
CA GLY A 74 -1.41 -8.39 -16.70
C GLY A 74 -2.45 -7.77 -15.82
N ILE A 75 -2.76 -8.55 -14.82
CA ILE A 75 -3.33 -8.12 -13.57
C ILE A 75 -2.17 -7.58 -12.74
N ILE A 76 -2.27 -6.37 -12.23
CA ILE A 76 -1.32 -5.87 -11.24
C ILE A 76 -1.42 -6.77 -10.02
N ASN A 77 -0.36 -7.53 -9.77
CA ASN A 77 -0.38 -8.50 -8.67
C ASN A 77 -0.18 -7.79 -7.34
N LEU A 78 -1.27 -7.46 -6.68
CA LEU A 78 -1.32 -6.83 -5.38
C LEU A 78 -2.15 -7.69 -4.42
N THR A 79 -1.71 -7.78 -3.17
CA THR A 79 -2.41 -8.46 -2.08
C THR A 79 -2.67 -7.54 -0.88
N ASP A 80 -1.86 -6.48 -0.70
CA ASP A 80 -1.98 -5.54 0.41
C ASP A 80 -2.06 -4.08 -0.07
N VAL A 81 -3.27 -3.56 -0.13
CA VAL A 81 -3.54 -2.19 -0.60
C VAL A 81 -3.20 -1.11 0.44
N GLY A 82 -3.08 -1.50 1.71
CA GLY A 82 -2.89 -0.56 2.83
C GLY A 82 -1.46 -0.45 3.33
N CYS A 83 -0.51 -1.19 2.77
CA CYS A 83 0.87 -1.16 3.24
C CYS A 83 1.54 0.17 2.92
N LEU A 84 2.09 0.83 3.95
CA LEU A 84 2.84 2.07 3.80
C LEU A 84 4.33 1.83 3.53
N PHE A 85 4.85 0.65 3.86
CA PHE A 85 6.27 0.35 3.63
C PHE A 85 6.52 0.14 2.13
N ARG A 86 7.15 1.13 1.51
CA ARG A 86 7.37 1.21 0.06
C ARG A 86 8.71 1.83 -0.24
N VAL A 87 9.24 1.50 -1.40
CA VAL A 87 10.38 2.20 -2.00
C VAL A 87 10.01 2.61 -3.43
N ILE A 88 10.33 3.84 -3.78
CA ILE A 88 10.01 4.42 -5.08
C ILE A 88 11.20 5.23 -5.59
N LYS A 89 11.43 5.21 -6.89
CA LYS A 89 12.38 6.10 -7.54
C LYS A 89 11.92 7.55 -7.40
N LYS A 90 12.83 8.46 -7.11
CA LYS A 90 12.52 9.89 -6.98
C LYS A 90 11.83 10.43 -8.23
N GLU A 91 12.37 10.15 -9.40
CA GLU A 91 11.78 10.56 -10.69
C GLU A 91 10.35 10.04 -10.92
N SER A 92 10.04 8.85 -10.40
CA SER A 92 8.71 8.27 -10.49
C SER A 92 7.74 8.91 -9.49
N LEU A 93 8.22 9.25 -8.29
CA LEU A 93 7.43 9.98 -7.31
C LEU A 93 7.11 11.40 -7.80
N GLU A 94 8.04 12.07 -8.46
CA GLU A 94 7.84 13.41 -9.02
C GLU A 94 6.70 13.45 -10.04
N LYS A 95 6.49 12.36 -10.80
CA LYS A 95 5.34 12.21 -11.73
C LYS A 95 3.98 12.15 -11.02
N LEU A 96 3.97 11.94 -9.70
CA LEU A 96 2.76 11.76 -8.90
C LEU A 96 2.44 12.99 -8.03
N THR A 97 3.35 13.93 -7.87
CA THR A 97 3.24 15.04 -6.90
C THR A 97 2.07 15.96 -7.17
N ASP A 98 1.71 16.17 -8.44
CA ASP A 98 0.54 16.95 -8.85
C ASP A 98 -0.80 16.33 -8.46
N LYS A 99 -0.79 15.06 -8.04
CA LYS A 99 -1.98 14.28 -7.72
C LYS A 99 -2.22 14.13 -6.21
N PHE A 100 -1.35 14.65 -5.35
CA PHE A 100 -1.52 14.53 -3.90
C PHE A 100 -2.58 15.46 -3.31
N ILE A 101 -3.28 16.19 -4.16
CA ILE A 101 -4.41 17.04 -3.77
C ILE A 101 -5.70 16.42 -4.33
N ASP A 102 -6.73 16.28 -3.49
CA ASP A 102 -8.08 15.92 -3.94
C ASP A 102 -8.69 17.11 -4.69
N HIS A 103 -8.79 17.01 -6.00
CA HIS A 103 -9.32 18.08 -6.86
C HIS A 103 -10.79 18.43 -6.58
N LYS A 104 -11.53 17.60 -5.83
CA LYS A 104 -12.93 17.88 -5.47
C LYS A 104 -13.05 18.68 -4.19
N THR A 105 -12.12 18.50 -3.25
CA THR A 105 -12.15 19.19 -1.95
C THR A 105 -11.04 20.22 -1.80
N GLY A 106 -10.01 20.17 -2.63
CA GLY A 106 -8.80 20.99 -2.50
C GLY A 106 -7.86 20.57 -1.37
N ASP A 107 -8.22 19.49 -0.65
CA ASP A 107 -7.43 19.00 0.48
C ASP A 107 -6.29 18.08 0.04
N ALA A 108 -5.21 18.07 0.82
CA ALA A 108 -4.16 17.07 0.63
C ALA A 108 -4.68 15.66 0.95
N ILE A 109 -4.41 14.72 0.04
CA ILE A 109 -4.75 13.32 0.27
C ILE A 109 -3.78 12.73 1.27
N GLY A 110 -4.31 12.36 2.43
CA GLY A 110 -3.54 11.84 3.54
C GLY A 110 -4.26 10.75 4.33
N GLY A 111 -3.74 10.45 5.51
CA GLY A 111 -4.33 9.48 6.42
C GLY A 111 -4.30 8.04 5.91
N PRO A 112 -5.21 7.17 6.40
CA PRO A 112 -5.19 5.74 6.11
C PRO A 112 -5.37 5.39 4.62
N ALA A 113 -5.99 6.27 3.83
CA ALA A 113 -6.22 6.05 2.40
C ALA A 113 -5.00 6.39 1.53
N PHE A 114 -3.99 7.07 2.06
CA PHE A 114 -2.83 7.51 1.29
C PHE A 114 -2.06 6.36 0.60
N PRO A 115 -1.77 5.22 1.24
CA PRO A 115 -1.10 4.11 0.58
C PRO A 115 -1.88 3.57 -0.61
N LEU A 116 -3.19 3.42 -0.46
CA LEU A 116 -4.10 3.00 -1.52
C LEU A 116 -4.09 4.01 -2.68
N TYR A 117 -4.21 5.31 -2.36
CA TYR A 117 -4.18 6.37 -3.34
C TYR A 117 -2.88 6.38 -4.15
N LEU A 118 -1.74 6.30 -3.46
CA LEU A 118 -0.42 6.25 -4.11
C LEU A 118 -0.33 5.08 -5.09
N THR A 119 -0.83 3.89 -4.72
CA THR A 119 -0.89 2.72 -5.60
C THR A 119 -1.73 3.02 -6.85
N MET A 120 -2.96 3.53 -6.67
CA MET A 120 -3.86 3.81 -7.80
C MET A 120 -3.25 4.83 -8.76
N ARG A 121 -2.67 5.91 -8.23
CA ARG A 121 -2.01 6.93 -9.07
C ARG A 121 -0.78 6.41 -9.78
N SER A 122 -0.03 5.54 -9.14
CA SER A 122 1.10 4.87 -9.79
C SER A 122 0.65 4.02 -10.98
N ILE A 123 -0.45 3.29 -10.84
CA ILE A 123 -1.05 2.51 -11.94
C ILE A 123 -1.51 3.43 -13.07
N GLU A 124 -2.21 4.51 -12.75
CA GLU A 124 -2.72 5.48 -13.74
C GLU A 124 -1.61 6.24 -14.48
N LYS A 125 -0.41 6.26 -13.93
CA LYS A 125 0.78 6.83 -14.56
C LYS A 125 1.69 5.78 -15.20
N ASP A 126 1.18 4.56 -15.41
CA ASP A 126 1.89 3.43 -16.01
C ASP A 126 3.22 3.10 -15.31
N LEU A 127 3.32 3.37 -14.00
CA LEU A 127 4.49 2.97 -13.23
C LEU A 127 4.48 1.45 -13.01
N ARG A 128 5.65 0.86 -13.21
CA ARG A 128 5.86 -0.58 -12.97
C ARG A 128 5.95 -0.83 -11.47
N ILE A 129 5.00 -1.59 -10.94
CA ILE A 129 4.88 -1.88 -9.51
C ILE A 129 5.14 -3.36 -9.28
N VAL A 130 5.93 -3.66 -8.26
CA VAL A 130 6.12 -5.03 -7.75
C VAL A 130 5.79 -5.08 -6.27
N GLU A 131 5.17 -6.17 -5.83
CA GLU A 131 4.89 -6.42 -4.42
C GLU A 131 5.89 -7.44 -3.86
N VAL A 132 6.47 -7.13 -2.68
CA VAL A 132 7.47 -7.94 -2.01
C VAL A 132 7.03 -8.27 -0.59
N PRO A 133 7.11 -9.55 -0.16
CA PRO A 133 6.77 -9.95 1.19
C PRO A 133 7.65 -9.26 2.24
N LEU A 134 7.01 -8.70 3.27
CA LEU A 134 7.67 -8.06 4.40
C LEU A 134 7.60 -8.91 5.66
N THR A 135 8.58 -8.73 6.53
CA THR A 135 8.50 -9.15 7.91
C THR A 135 7.53 -8.22 8.66
N PHE A 136 6.42 -8.76 9.16
CA PHE A 136 5.42 -7.99 9.87
C PHE A 136 5.42 -8.35 11.36
N ASN A 137 5.96 -7.43 12.16
CA ASN A 137 6.12 -7.59 13.59
C ASN A 137 4.86 -7.13 14.35
N LYS A 138 4.79 -7.50 15.62
CA LYS A 138 3.82 -6.95 16.53
C LYS A 138 4.11 -5.45 16.74
N ARG A 139 3.05 -4.64 16.69
CA ARG A 139 3.14 -3.20 16.91
C ARG A 139 3.61 -2.87 18.33
N LEU A 140 4.46 -1.85 18.43
CA LEU A 140 4.82 -1.22 19.69
C LEU A 140 3.84 -0.06 19.93
N GLY A 141 3.02 -0.17 20.97
CA GLY A 141 2.03 0.85 21.31
C GLY A 141 0.64 0.65 20.70
N GLN A 142 -0.23 1.64 20.86
CA GLN A 142 -1.63 1.59 20.43
C GLN A 142 -1.81 2.17 19.01
N SER A 143 -2.72 1.58 18.26
CA SER A 143 -3.11 2.10 16.94
C SER A 143 -3.88 3.42 17.07
N LYS A 144 -3.43 4.46 16.37
CA LYS A 144 -4.16 5.75 16.31
C LYS A 144 -5.54 5.58 15.67
N THR A 145 -5.68 4.66 14.73
CA THR A 145 -6.92 4.42 14.00
C THR A 145 -7.82 3.39 14.66
N ARG A 146 -7.33 2.70 15.72
CA ARG A 146 -8.03 1.57 16.37
C ARG A 146 -8.64 0.58 15.36
N SER A 147 -7.95 0.39 14.23
CA SER A 147 -8.42 -0.49 13.15
C SER A 147 -8.49 -1.97 13.55
N ASP A 148 -7.84 -2.34 14.64
CA ASP A 148 -7.92 -3.62 15.31
C ASP A 148 -9.30 -3.89 15.95
N GLU A 149 -10.08 -2.86 16.26
CA GLU A 149 -11.47 -3.00 16.67
C GLU A 149 -12.35 -3.33 15.45
N LYS A 150 -13.22 -4.34 15.56
CA LYS A 150 -14.07 -4.82 14.44
C LYS A 150 -14.85 -3.72 13.73
N ILE A 151 -15.47 -2.81 14.50
CA ILE A 151 -16.27 -1.70 13.96
C ILE A 151 -15.39 -0.72 13.16
N SER A 152 -14.22 -0.39 13.69
CA SER A 152 -13.26 0.48 12.99
C SER A 152 -12.73 -0.15 11.72
N GLY A 153 -12.44 -1.47 11.73
CA GLY A 153 -12.02 -2.21 10.55
C GLY A 153 -13.03 -2.15 9.40
N ILE A 154 -14.32 -2.35 9.69
CA ILE A 154 -15.40 -2.23 8.70
C ILE A 154 -15.48 -0.78 8.17
N LYS A 155 -15.43 0.22 9.06
CA LYS A 155 -15.47 1.62 8.66
C LYS A 155 -14.35 1.98 7.68
N TYR A 156 -13.11 1.56 7.98
CA TYR A 156 -11.97 1.80 7.07
C TYR A 156 -12.09 1.02 5.76
N GLY A 157 -12.59 -0.21 5.81
CA GLY A 157 -12.88 -0.98 4.61
C GLY A 157 -13.87 -0.28 3.68
N LEU A 158 -14.94 0.31 4.23
CA LEU A 158 -15.93 1.09 3.48
C LEU A 158 -15.33 2.40 2.93
N ILE A 159 -14.44 3.07 3.69
CA ILE A 159 -13.73 4.27 3.21
C ILE A 159 -12.86 3.90 2.01
N PHE A 160 -12.10 2.81 2.08
CA PHE A 160 -11.28 2.34 0.98
C PHE A 160 -12.10 1.93 -0.24
N LEU A 161 -13.19 1.20 -0.03
CA LEU A 161 -14.11 0.82 -1.10
C LEU A 161 -14.67 2.07 -1.82
N LYS A 162 -15.21 3.03 -1.04
CA LYS A 162 -15.71 4.29 -1.58
C LYS A 162 -14.62 5.05 -2.35
N PHE A 163 -13.39 5.01 -1.84
CA PHE A 163 -12.26 5.67 -2.48
C PHE A 163 -11.93 5.02 -3.83
N ILE A 164 -11.85 3.69 -3.91
CA ILE A 164 -11.59 2.95 -5.16
C ILE A 164 -12.68 3.24 -6.20
N LEU A 165 -13.95 3.30 -5.77
CA LEU A 165 -15.08 3.56 -6.68
C LEU A 165 -15.16 5.03 -7.14
N ARG A 166 -14.63 5.97 -6.34
CA ARG A 166 -14.67 7.41 -6.65
C ARG A 166 -13.58 7.84 -7.64
N TYR A 167 -12.42 7.29 -7.50
CA TYR A 167 -11.25 7.59 -8.31
C TYR A 167 -11.00 6.53 -9.37
#